data_cf4432a6351a6a2b98285a602cbe6352
#
_entry.id   cf4432a6351a6a2b98285a602cbe6352
#
_cell.length_a   1.000
_cell.length_b   1.000
_cell.length_c   1.000
_cell.angle_alpha   90.00
_cell.angle_beta   90.00
_cell.angle_gamma   90.00
#
_symmetry.space_group_name_H-M   'P 1'
#
loop_
_entity.id
_entity.type
_entity.pdbx_description
1 polymer ?
#
loop_
_entity_poly.entity_id
_entity_poly.type
_entity_poly.pdbx_seq_one_letter_code
_entity_poly.pdbx_strand_id
1 'polypeptide(L)'
;MKMKGCVCTMIRSLVAGSALAALAGAAQAQTEVLFTFDTEDFTNPRSADGVKALADLFTSEGITAHFMVVGFEARALVQWGRYDAIEAMKPHLKCTHTLMHSVHPNSTEVSETENINEALDVLRARETLAAGMILSATGADRLWGACVPGCSESAAMYYAWAELGLPFYMGPLYANNTPGDDVWFCNLRHIPYSFSWEVFWRPDYKPDPAKFVDRVAACKRAIVYCHPNRVYGKDFWDILNYKGANNCEWGKWKLTEEHTEAESKAYLDFIRSCLRLFKRDPRFKITTAAELDKTRKPRQVIRRGDVPAIRASLARAFGPVRTPASWSLADCFVAAVRFLRGDEEHLPGFVYGFARTPKGVTSPVTVKASDLVAAAKAMDVTGFLPTEIRVGAATLGPADFLFAALEALETGKDEIAVTPREQRGGFGPYPAMAKMSLKGRWLHAPDFEDKYVSESIRNQIWTLRYED
;
A
#
# COMPACT_ATOMS: atom_id res chain seq x y z
N MET A 1 -10.46 -33.73 -0.99
CA MET A 1 -10.55 -32.82 -2.13
C MET A 1 -9.34 -31.88 -2.03
N LYS A 2 -8.34 -32.04 -2.90
CA LYS A 2 -7.05 -31.33 -2.76
C LYS A 2 -7.27 -29.82 -2.97
N MET A 3 -7.20 -29.05 -1.90
CA MET A 3 -7.19 -27.60 -1.95
C MET A 3 -5.89 -27.14 -2.61
N LYS A 4 -6.00 -26.60 -3.82
CA LYS A 4 -4.93 -25.77 -4.39
C LYS A 4 -4.95 -24.46 -3.63
N GLY A 5 -4.02 -24.32 -2.70
CA GLY A 5 -3.84 -23.07 -1.98
C GLY A 5 -3.55 -21.96 -2.96
N CYS A 6 -4.24 -20.84 -2.79
CA CYS A 6 -3.90 -19.57 -3.42
C CYS A 6 -2.63 -19.03 -2.75
N VAL A 7 -1.53 -19.70 -3.01
CA VAL A 7 -0.19 -19.17 -2.75
C VAL A 7 0.19 -18.43 -4.00
N CYS A 8 0.52 -17.17 -3.84
CA CYS A 8 1.12 -16.29 -4.82
C CYS A 8 2.12 -17.07 -5.72
N THR A 9 1.62 -17.63 -6.83
CA THR A 9 2.41 -18.32 -7.84
C THR A 9 2.90 -17.27 -8.82
N MET A 10 3.85 -16.46 -8.38
CA MET A 10 4.60 -15.57 -9.26
C MET A 10 6.06 -15.48 -8.82
N ILE A 11 6.79 -16.58 -8.89
CA ILE A 11 8.24 -16.53 -9.05
C ILE A 11 8.65 -17.81 -9.80
N ARG A 12 8.46 -17.83 -11.11
CA ARG A 12 9.24 -18.67 -12.02
C ARG A 12 9.35 -17.93 -13.34
N SER A 13 10.42 -17.18 -13.48
CA SER A 13 11.14 -16.92 -14.75
C SER A 13 12.11 -15.78 -14.51
N LEU A 14 13.36 -16.09 -14.55
CA LEU A 14 14.54 -15.29 -14.91
C LEU A 14 15.71 -15.56 -13.97
N VAL A 15 16.37 -16.67 -14.26
CA VAL A 15 17.81 -16.78 -14.01
C VAL A 15 18.41 -17.52 -15.21
N ALA A 16 18.90 -16.77 -16.17
CA ALA A 16 19.95 -17.20 -17.06
C ALA A 16 20.60 -15.95 -17.67
N GLY A 17 21.83 -15.69 -17.35
CA GLY A 17 22.61 -14.63 -17.99
C GLY A 17 23.83 -14.26 -17.18
N SER A 18 24.89 -15.01 -17.39
CA SER A 18 26.23 -14.82 -16.88
C SER A 18 26.83 -13.45 -17.19
N ALA A 19 27.66 -12.91 -16.27
CA ALA A 19 29.03 -12.54 -16.63
C ALA A 19 29.77 -12.03 -15.40
N LEU A 20 30.92 -12.60 -15.15
CA LEU A 20 31.98 -12.05 -14.30
C LEU A 20 32.31 -10.63 -14.76
N ALA A 21 32.25 -9.69 -13.84
CA ALA A 21 32.91 -8.38 -13.99
C ALA A 21 33.37 -7.87 -12.63
N ALA A 22 34.66 -7.84 -12.49
CA ALA A 22 35.52 -6.96 -11.70
C ALA A 22 35.03 -6.48 -10.31
N LEU A 23 35.76 -6.99 -9.30
CA LEU A 23 35.91 -6.45 -7.96
C LEU A 23 36.36 -4.97 -8.00
N ALA A 24 35.39 -4.08 -7.85
CA ALA A 24 35.59 -2.77 -7.25
C ALA A 24 34.69 -2.75 -6.03
N GLY A 25 35.25 -2.65 -4.83
CA GLY A 25 34.50 -2.72 -3.56
C GLY A 25 33.57 -1.54 -3.38
N ALA A 26 32.43 -1.54 -4.08
CA ALA A 26 31.27 -0.81 -3.66
C ALA A 26 30.68 -1.59 -2.49
N ALA A 27 30.61 -1.02 -1.32
CA ALA A 27 29.89 -1.58 -0.19
C ALA A 27 28.49 -1.95 -0.68
N GLN A 28 28.20 -3.25 -0.77
CA GLN A 28 26.89 -3.73 -1.21
C GLN A 28 25.85 -3.15 -0.23
N ALA A 29 24.88 -2.41 -0.75
CA ALA A 29 23.86 -1.82 0.09
C ALA A 29 23.16 -2.93 0.88
N GLN A 30 23.06 -2.74 2.19
CA GLN A 30 22.39 -3.70 3.07
C GLN A 30 20.92 -3.85 2.71
N THR A 31 20.40 -5.07 2.80
CA THR A 31 18.95 -5.31 2.77
C THR A 31 18.31 -4.77 4.04
N GLU A 32 17.44 -3.78 3.92
CA GLU A 32 16.64 -3.31 5.04
C GLU A 32 15.51 -4.29 5.34
N VAL A 33 15.41 -4.76 6.58
CA VAL A 33 14.41 -5.76 6.98
C VAL A 33 13.50 -5.20 8.06
N LEU A 34 12.19 -5.26 7.82
CA LEU A 34 11.13 -4.95 8.76
C LEU A 34 10.39 -6.25 9.13
N PHE A 35 9.88 -6.30 10.36
CA PHE A 35 9.09 -7.41 10.86
C PHE A 35 7.69 -6.95 11.21
N THR A 36 6.66 -7.69 10.73
CA THR A 36 5.26 -7.37 10.98
C THR A 36 4.47 -8.57 11.46
N PHE A 37 3.44 -8.33 12.27
CA PHE A 37 2.53 -9.34 12.78
C PHE A 37 1.09 -8.91 12.52
N ASP A 38 0.38 -9.66 11.69
CA ASP A 38 -1.03 -9.43 11.41
C ASP A 38 -1.86 -9.97 12.60
N THR A 39 -2.20 -9.06 13.51
CA THR A 39 -2.78 -9.30 14.83
C THR A 39 -4.29 -9.14 14.72
N GLU A 40 -5.00 -10.22 14.42
CA GLU A 40 -6.30 -10.13 13.77
C GLU A 40 -7.41 -11.03 14.34
N ASP A 41 -7.07 -12.08 15.12
CA ASP A 41 -8.03 -13.10 15.55
C ASP A 41 -8.76 -12.70 16.84
N PHE A 42 -9.81 -11.91 16.71
CA PHE A 42 -10.70 -11.52 17.80
C PHE A 42 -11.75 -12.59 18.17
N THR A 43 -11.64 -13.80 17.63
CA THR A 43 -12.60 -14.88 17.88
C THR A 43 -12.14 -15.86 18.95
N ASN A 44 -10.83 -15.99 19.13
CA ASN A 44 -10.22 -16.98 20.02
C ASN A 44 -9.24 -16.33 21.02
N PRO A 45 -9.55 -16.34 22.34
CA PRO A 45 -8.63 -15.81 23.37
C PRO A 45 -7.21 -16.42 23.33
N ARG A 46 -7.05 -17.64 22.78
CA ARG A 46 -5.75 -18.28 22.60
C ARG A 46 -4.83 -17.53 21.63
N SER A 47 -5.40 -16.74 20.71
CA SER A 47 -4.62 -15.90 19.78
C SER A 47 -3.75 -14.89 20.54
N ALA A 48 -4.22 -14.38 21.68
CA ALA A 48 -3.47 -13.45 22.53
C ALA A 48 -2.20 -14.07 23.13
N ASP A 49 -2.14 -15.40 23.30
CA ASP A 49 -0.89 -16.07 23.70
C ASP A 49 0.15 -16.00 22.59
N GLY A 50 -0.29 -16.09 21.32
CA GLY A 50 0.58 -15.91 20.17
C GLY A 50 1.10 -14.48 20.06
N VAL A 51 0.24 -13.48 20.29
CA VAL A 51 0.63 -12.06 20.35
C VAL A 51 1.72 -11.85 21.38
N LYS A 52 1.48 -12.35 22.63
CA LYS A 52 2.44 -12.25 23.72
C LYS A 52 3.74 -12.97 23.39
N ALA A 53 3.68 -14.20 22.92
CA ALA A 53 4.85 -15.02 22.64
C ALA A 53 5.77 -14.37 21.60
N LEU A 54 5.22 -13.81 20.52
CA LEU A 54 5.98 -13.09 19.50
C LEU A 54 6.54 -11.77 20.03
N ALA A 55 5.75 -11.00 20.77
CA ALA A 55 6.20 -9.74 21.36
C ALA A 55 7.38 -9.96 22.33
N ASP A 56 7.25 -10.93 23.24
CA ASP A 56 8.31 -11.29 24.19
C ASP A 56 9.55 -11.83 23.48
N LEU A 57 9.37 -12.65 22.44
CA LEU A 57 10.47 -13.17 21.63
C LEU A 57 11.28 -12.02 21.00
N PHE A 58 10.62 -11.07 20.35
CA PHE A 58 11.27 -9.94 19.69
C PHE A 58 11.93 -9.00 20.69
N THR A 59 11.26 -8.71 21.80
CA THR A 59 11.83 -7.93 22.91
C THR A 59 13.08 -8.60 23.46
N SER A 60 13.06 -9.93 23.67
CA SER A 60 14.22 -10.68 24.18
C SER A 60 15.41 -10.68 23.21
N GLU A 61 15.17 -10.57 21.92
CA GLU A 61 16.21 -10.44 20.90
C GLU A 61 16.61 -8.97 20.62
N GLY A 62 16.00 -8.00 21.30
CA GLY A 62 16.27 -6.55 21.14
C GLY A 62 15.83 -6.00 19.78
N ILE A 63 14.75 -6.54 19.22
CA ILE A 63 14.22 -6.15 17.91
C ILE A 63 12.83 -5.56 18.08
N THR A 64 12.60 -4.38 17.49
CA THR A 64 11.26 -3.78 17.41
C THR A 64 10.53 -4.29 16.17
N ALA A 65 9.33 -4.84 16.37
CA ALA A 65 8.42 -5.26 15.30
C ALA A 65 7.24 -4.29 15.15
N HIS A 66 6.38 -4.55 14.16
CA HIS A 66 5.14 -3.82 13.91
C HIS A 66 3.96 -4.78 14.11
N PHE A 67 3.04 -4.44 14.99
CA PHE A 67 1.78 -5.17 15.16
C PHE A 67 0.70 -4.48 14.34
N MET A 68 0.23 -5.16 13.30
CA MET A 68 -0.89 -4.79 12.45
C MET A 68 -2.18 -5.23 13.15
N VAL A 69 -2.74 -4.36 13.97
CA VAL A 69 -3.82 -4.74 14.88
C VAL A 69 -5.18 -4.45 14.22
N VAL A 70 -6.06 -5.44 14.22
CA VAL A 70 -7.47 -5.23 13.88
C VAL A 70 -8.16 -4.49 15.03
N GLY A 71 -9.01 -3.50 14.73
CA GLY A 71 -9.70 -2.73 15.78
C GLY A 71 -10.49 -3.62 16.74
N PHE A 72 -11.18 -4.63 16.22
CA PHE A 72 -11.92 -5.60 17.05
C PHE A 72 -11.00 -6.53 17.85
N GLU A 73 -9.80 -6.85 17.37
CA GLU A 73 -8.81 -7.58 18.17
C GLU A 73 -8.32 -6.73 19.35
N ALA A 74 -8.03 -5.45 19.12
CA ALA A 74 -7.68 -4.54 20.21
C ALA A 74 -8.76 -4.48 21.31
N ARG A 75 -10.04 -4.43 20.90
CA ARG A 75 -11.18 -4.52 21.82
C ARG A 75 -11.26 -5.87 22.50
N ALA A 76 -11.07 -6.97 21.77
CA ALA A 76 -11.15 -8.32 22.29
C ALA A 76 -10.08 -8.58 23.37
N LEU A 77 -8.84 -8.13 23.15
CA LEU A 77 -7.77 -8.23 24.14
C LEU A 77 -8.16 -7.57 25.48
N VAL A 78 -8.80 -6.38 25.43
CA VAL A 78 -9.30 -5.71 26.64
C VAL A 78 -10.45 -6.50 27.28
N GLN A 79 -11.41 -6.98 26.47
CA GLN A 79 -12.57 -7.75 26.95
C GLN A 79 -12.19 -9.08 27.59
N TRP A 80 -11.15 -9.72 27.04
CA TRP A 80 -10.61 -10.98 27.60
C TRP A 80 -9.69 -10.75 28.82
N GLY A 81 -9.41 -9.49 29.18
CA GLY A 81 -8.48 -9.17 30.26
C GLY A 81 -7.02 -9.51 29.93
N ARG A 82 -6.67 -9.61 28.63
CA ARG A 82 -5.33 -9.97 28.13
C ARG A 82 -4.38 -8.78 28.16
N TYR A 83 -4.35 -8.11 29.30
CA TYR A 83 -3.41 -6.99 29.53
C TYR A 83 -1.95 -7.43 29.44
N ASP A 84 -1.64 -8.69 29.74
CA ASP A 84 -0.31 -9.28 29.57
C ASP A 84 0.18 -9.23 28.12
N ALA A 85 -0.69 -9.52 27.14
CA ALA A 85 -0.38 -9.42 25.72
C ALA A 85 -0.26 -7.94 25.27
N ILE A 86 -1.13 -7.07 25.80
CA ILE A 86 -1.07 -5.62 25.53
C ILE A 86 0.25 -5.04 26.05
N GLU A 87 0.65 -5.37 27.28
CA GLU A 87 1.93 -4.92 27.87
C GLU A 87 3.13 -5.43 27.05
N ALA A 88 3.11 -6.70 26.64
CA ALA A 88 4.16 -7.26 25.80
C ALA A 88 4.33 -6.51 24.47
N MET A 89 3.25 -6.00 23.89
CA MET A 89 3.30 -5.21 22.65
C MET A 89 3.87 -3.80 22.84
N LYS A 90 3.95 -3.23 24.05
CA LYS A 90 4.34 -1.83 24.26
C LYS A 90 5.68 -1.43 23.63
N PRO A 91 6.75 -2.23 23.67
CA PRO A 91 8.03 -1.88 23.05
C PRO A 91 8.01 -1.85 21.52
N HIS A 92 6.92 -2.29 20.89
CA HIS A 92 6.77 -2.47 19.47
C HIS A 92 5.88 -1.39 18.85
N LEU A 93 5.97 -1.18 17.53
CA LEU A 93 5.16 -0.21 16.82
C LEU A 93 3.76 -0.77 16.54
N LYS A 94 2.75 0.09 16.61
CA LYS A 94 1.35 -0.25 16.29
C LYS A 94 0.99 0.27 14.92
N CYS A 95 0.28 -0.56 14.18
CA CYS A 95 -0.29 -0.27 12.88
C CYS A 95 -1.74 -0.74 12.86
N THR A 96 -2.53 -0.32 11.90
CA THR A 96 -3.91 -0.82 11.74
C THR A 96 -4.00 -1.93 10.72
N HIS A 97 -4.88 -2.89 10.96
CA HIS A 97 -5.25 -3.95 10.03
C HIS A 97 -6.77 -3.95 9.80
N THR A 98 -7.32 -2.75 9.60
CA THR A 98 -8.75 -2.42 9.49
C THR A 98 -9.54 -2.58 10.79
N LEU A 99 -10.83 -2.18 10.75
CA LEU A 99 -11.71 -2.28 11.91
C LEU A 99 -12.09 -3.73 12.23
N MET A 100 -12.49 -4.53 11.21
CA MET A 100 -13.16 -5.81 11.40
C MET A 100 -12.58 -6.93 10.52
N HIS A 101 -11.44 -6.69 9.88
CA HIS A 101 -10.78 -7.65 8.98
C HIS A 101 -11.73 -8.17 7.87
N SER A 102 -12.03 -9.47 7.89
CA SER A 102 -12.80 -10.20 6.86
C SER A 102 -14.32 -10.23 7.10
N VAL A 103 -14.83 -9.58 8.16
CA VAL A 103 -16.29 -9.51 8.41
C VAL A 103 -16.98 -8.75 7.27
N HIS A 104 -18.03 -9.37 6.72
CA HIS A 104 -18.78 -8.78 5.61
C HIS A 104 -19.81 -7.73 6.07
N PRO A 105 -20.00 -6.62 5.33
CA PRO A 105 -19.22 -6.27 4.16
C PRO A 105 -17.83 -5.77 4.58
N ASN A 106 -16.78 -6.42 4.06
CA ASN A 106 -15.41 -5.98 4.30
C ASN A 106 -15.08 -4.68 3.56
N SER A 107 -13.89 -4.13 3.81
CA SER A 107 -13.55 -2.80 3.28
C SER A 107 -13.50 -2.75 1.75
N THR A 108 -13.14 -3.85 1.09
CA THR A 108 -13.13 -3.94 -0.37
C THR A 108 -14.54 -4.01 -0.94
N GLU A 109 -15.45 -4.76 -0.30
CA GLU A 109 -16.86 -4.84 -0.69
C GLU A 109 -17.57 -3.51 -0.52
N VAL A 110 -17.27 -2.76 0.55
CA VAL A 110 -17.73 -1.38 0.70
C VAL A 110 -17.25 -0.48 -0.44
N SER A 111 -16.08 -0.77 -0.98
CA SER A 111 -15.47 0.00 -2.08
C SER A 111 -15.98 -0.40 -3.47
N GLU A 112 -16.82 -1.43 -3.58
CA GLU A 112 -17.44 -1.84 -4.84
C GLU A 112 -18.62 -0.91 -5.19
N THR A 113 -18.32 0.37 -5.37
CA THR A 113 -19.27 1.43 -5.75
C THR A 113 -18.71 2.30 -6.86
N GLU A 114 -19.59 2.81 -7.73
CA GLU A 114 -19.21 3.76 -8.79
C GLU A 114 -18.67 5.08 -8.22
N ASN A 115 -19.13 5.46 -7.03
CA ASN A 115 -18.75 6.69 -6.37
C ASN A 115 -17.77 6.42 -5.22
N ILE A 116 -16.49 6.57 -5.49
CA ILE A 116 -15.42 6.39 -4.48
C ILE A 116 -15.62 7.25 -3.22
N ASN A 117 -16.31 8.42 -3.31
CA ASN A 117 -16.54 9.27 -2.15
C ASN A 117 -17.47 8.58 -1.13
N GLU A 118 -18.48 7.84 -1.59
CA GLU A 118 -19.36 7.08 -0.70
C GLU A 118 -18.59 6.00 0.07
N ALA A 119 -17.74 5.25 -0.62
CA ALA A 119 -16.85 4.28 0.02
C ALA A 119 -15.89 4.96 1.01
N LEU A 120 -15.30 6.08 0.59
CA LEU A 120 -14.33 6.82 1.40
C LEU A 120 -14.96 7.36 2.70
N ASP A 121 -16.19 7.87 2.66
CA ASP A 121 -16.90 8.36 3.85
C ASP A 121 -17.14 7.22 4.86
N VAL A 122 -17.58 6.05 4.39
CA VAL A 122 -17.75 4.87 5.24
C VAL A 122 -16.42 4.40 5.82
N LEU A 123 -15.37 4.34 5.00
CA LEU A 123 -14.06 3.84 5.43
C LEU A 123 -13.33 4.82 6.33
N ARG A 124 -13.48 6.14 6.15
CA ARG A 124 -13.01 7.14 7.13
C ARG A 124 -13.58 6.88 8.52
N ALA A 125 -14.89 6.65 8.61
CA ALA A 125 -15.53 6.37 9.90
C ALA A 125 -15.00 5.05 10.50
N ARG A 126 -14.92 3.99 9.71
CA ARG A 126 -14.41 2.68 10.16
C ARG A 126 -12.95 2.75 10.63
N GLU A 127 -12.09 3.33 9.84
CA GLU A 127 -10.65 3.38 10.14
C GLU A 127 -10.33 4.36 11.28
N THR A 128 -11.10 5.45 11.43
CA THR A 128 -11.02 6.32 12.61
C THR A 128 -11.39 5.55 13.87
N LEU A 129 -12.45 4.74 13.82
CA LEU A 129 -12.87 3.90 14.95
C LEU A 129 -11.80 2.84 15.27
N ALA A 130 -11.26 2.17 14.24
CA ALA A 130 -10.18 1.19 14.40
C ALA A 130 -8.96 1.82 15.08
N ALA A 131 -8.51 2.96 14.57
CA ALA A 131 -7.38 3.70 15.14
C ALA A 131 -7.63 4.06 16.62
N GLY A 132 -8.83 4.58 16.93
CA GLY A 132 -9.23 4.90 18.30
C GLY A 132 -9.22 3.68 19.24
N MET A 133 -9.73 2.54 18.79
CA MET A 133 -9.69 1.28 19.56
C MET A 133 -8.26 0.81 19.83
N ILE A 134 -7.40 0.81 18.80
CA ILE A 134 -6.02 0.35 18.91
C ILE A 134 -5.23 1.26 19.84
N LEU A 135 -5.28 2.57 19.65
CA LEU A 135 -4.57 3.55 20.49
C LEU A 135 -5.02 3.48 21.94
N SER A 136 -6.34 3.41 22.17
CA SER A 136 -6.91 3.32 23.51
C SER A 136 -6.51 2.03 24.24
N ALA A 137 -6.55 0.88 23.56
CA ALA A 137 -6.21 -0.41 24.14
C ALA A 137 -4.70 -0.54 24.44
N THR A 138 -3.85 -0.06 23.53
CA THR A 138 -2.39 -0.26 23.61
C THR A 138 -1.64 0.88 24.30
N GLY A 139 -2.27 2.03 24.50
CA GLY A 139 -1.63 3.24 25.01
C GLY A 139 -0.57 3.83 24.07
N ALA A 140 -0.61 3.50 22.78
CA ALA A 140 0.30 4.06 21.80
C ALA A 140 -0.09 5.49 21.40
N ASP A 141 0.91 6.35 21.16
CA ASP A 141 0.66 7.75 20.80
C ASP A 141 0.20 7.92 19.33
N ARG A 142 0.57 6.98 18.46
CA ARG A 142 0.23 7.01 17.02
C ARG A 142 0.29 5.62 16.39
N LEU A 143 -0.32 5.51 15.22
CA LEU A 143 -0.14 4.38 14.31
C LEU A 143 0.92 4.70 13.26
N TRP A 144 1.73 3.68 12.89
CA TRP A 144 2.85 3.84 11.97
C TRP A 144 2.56 3.34 10.54
N GLY A 145 1.46 2.68 10.34
CA GLY A 145 1.09 2.17 9.03
C GLY A 145 -0.18 1.35 9.06
N ALA A 146 -0.51 0.81 7.92
CA ALA A 146 -1.68 -0.01 7.69
C ALA A 146 -1.40 -1.19 6.76
N CYS A 147 -2.21 -2.22 6.85
CA CYS A 147 -2.23 -3.36 5.94
C CYS A 147 -3.69 -3.77 5.65
N VAL A 148 -3.94 -4.33 4.46
CA VAL A 148 -5.26 -4.84 4.07
C VAL A 148 -5.42 -6.32 4.42
N PRO A 149 -6.61 -6.77 4.80
CA PRO A 149 -6.94 -8.17 4.95
C PRO A 149 -6.85 -8.94 3.62
N GLY A 150 -6.29 -10.16 3.64
CA GLY A 150 -6.34 -11.09 2.51
C GLY A 150 -5.87 -10.53 1.16
N CYS A 151 -4.97 -9.56 1.16
CA CYS A 151 -4.51 -8.86 -0.04
C CYS A 151 -5.63 -8.17 -0.85
N SER A 152 -6.72 -7.75 -0.19
CA SER A 152 -7.87 -7.12 -0.83
C SER A 152 -7.81 -5.61 -0.70
N GLU A 153 -7.22 -4.98 -1.70
CA GLU A 153 -6.90 -3.55 -1.73
C GLU A 153 -8.08 -2.68 -2.16
N SER A 154 -8.07 -1.41 -1.73
CA SER A 154 -9.04 -0.41 -2.11
C SER A 154 -8.42 0.99 -2.08
N ALA A 155 -8.69 1.79 -3.10
CA ALA A 155 -8.23 3.18 -3.14
C ALA A 155 -8.84 4.02 -2.02
N ALA A 156 -10.11 3.79 -1.69
CA ALA A 156 -10.79 4.49 -0.61
C ALA A 156 -10.15 4.20 0.77
N MET A 157 -9.68 2.97 1.00
CA MET A 157 -8.92 2.64 2.21
C MET A 157 -7.59 3.38 2.27
N TYR A 158 -6.85 3.45 1.17
CA TYR A 158 -5.58 4.16 1.13
C TYR A 158 -5.76 5.64 1.51
N TYR A 159 -6.78 6.29 0.96
CA TYR A 159 -7.07 7.67 1.32
C TYR A 159 -7.53 7.81 2.78
N ALA A 160 -8.39 6.92 3.28
CA ALA A 160 -8.80 6.95 4.67
C ALA A 160 -7.60 6.88 5.63
N TRP A 161 -6.63 6.02 5.37
CA TRP A 161 -5.42 5.91 6.17
C TRP A 161 -4.47 7.12 6.00
N ALA A 162 -4.30 7.60 4.76
CA ALA A 162 -3.47 8.77 4.50
C ALA A 162 -4.02 10.03 5.20
N GLU A 163 -5.34 10.20 5.22
CA GLU A 163 -6.03 11.30 5.90
C GLU A 163 -5.95 11.19 7.43
N LEU A 164 -5.84 9.98 7.97
CA LEU A 164 -5.52 9.74 9.39
C LEU A 164 -4.04 10.03 9.71
N GLY A 165 -3.24 10.41 8.72
CA GLY A 165 -1.82 10.73 8.90
C GLY A 165 -0.91 9.49 9.02
N LEU A 166 -1.36 8.32 8.60
CA LEU A 166 -0.49 7.15 8.55
C LEU A 166 0.55 7.34 7.44
N PRO A 167 1.85 7.10 7.72
CA PRO A 167 2.89 7.31 6.72
C PRO A 167 3.06 6.13 5.76
N PHE A 168 2.70 4.89 6.17
CA PHE A 168 3.04 3.69 5.41
C PHE A 168 1.83 2.79 5.17
N TYR A 169 1.82 2.21 3.96
CA TYR A 169 1.10 0.99 3.67
C TYR A 169 2.10 -0.17 3.60
N MET A 170 1.89 -1.20 4.43
CA MET A 170 2.75 -2.38 4.53
C MET A 170 1.92 -3.60 4.16
N GLY A 171 2.01 -4.02 2.91
CA GLY A 171 1.20 -5.13 2.42
C GLY A 171 1.55 -5.48 0.98
N PRO A 172 0.95 -6.54 0.44
CA PRO A 172 1.11 -6.88 -0.96
C PRO A 172 0.53 -5.75 -1.79
N LEU A 173 1.33 -5.20 -2.70
CA LEU A 173 0.92 -4.11 -3.56
C LEU A 173 0.99 -4.55 -5.01
N TYR A 174 -0.11 -4.45 -5.71
CA TYR A 174 -0.13 -4.68 -7.16
C TYR A 174 0.68 -3.64 -7.93
N ALA A 175 0.86 -2.45 -7.36
CA ALA A 175 1.63 -1.39 -7.98
C ALA A 175 3.15 -1.63 -7.94
N ASN A 176 3.66 -2.37 -6.97
CA ASN A 176 5.09 -2.55 -6.80
C ASN A 176 5.49 -4.02 -6.91
N ASN A 177 5.82 -4.46 -8.13
CA ASN A 177 6.36 -5.78 -8.40
C ASN A 177 7.91 -5.80 -8.41
N THR A 178 8.55 -4.63 -8.25
CA THR A 178 10.01 -4.55 -8.25
C THR A 178 10.49 -4.56 -6.80
N PRO A 179 11.09 -5.64 -6.32
CA PRO A 179 11.64 -5.68 -4.98
C PRO A 179 12.62 -4.52 -4.77
N GLY A 180 12.28 -3.62 -3.84
CA GLY A 180 13.21 -2.58 -3.40
C GLY A 180 12.96 -1.16 -3.90
N ASP A 181 12.04 -0.90 -4.80
CA ASP A 181 11.62 0.46 -5.11
C ASP A 181 10.47 0.88 -4.22
N ASP A 182 10.72 1.81 -3.32
CA ASP A 182 9.66 2.44 -2.57
C ASP A 182 8.90 3.39 -3.47
N VAL A 183 7.59 3.30 -3.42
CA VAL A 183 6.70 4.19 -4.15
C VAL A 183 5.72 4.84 -3.18
N TRP A 184 5.33 6.04 -3.53
CA TRP A 184 4.20 6.71 -2.92
C TRP A 184 2.99 6.54 -3.83
N PHE A 185 1.89 6.11 -3.25
CA PHE A 185 0.63 5.94 -3.94
C PHE A 185 -0.51 6.29 -3.00
N CYS A 186 -1.48 7.10 -3.43
CA CYS A 186 -2.54 7.65 -2.58
C CYS A 186 -1.98 8.27 -1.28
N ASN A 187 -0.86 8.99 -1.37
CA ASN A 187 -0.15 9.67 -0.27
C ASN A 187 0.46 8.76 0.81
N LEU A 188 0.45 7.47 0.64
CA LEU A 188 1.14 6.50 1.50
C LEU A 188 2.43 6.03 0.84
N ARG A 189 3.47 5.81 1.64
CA ARG A 189 4.67 5.09 1.20
C ARG A 189 4.40 3.60 1.27
N HIS A 190 4.52 2.91 0.15
CA HIS A 190 4.19 1.50 0.05
C HIS A 190 5.44 0.63 0.20
N ILE A 191 5.40 -0.31 1.15
CA ILE A 191 6.43 -1.31 1.39
C ILE A 191 5.77 -2.68 1.25
N PRO A 192 6.08 -3.47 0.20
CA PRO A 192 5.40 -4.73 -0.05
C PRO A 192 5.82 -5.82 0.94
N TYR A 193 4.89 -6.68 1.34
CA TYR A 193 5.18 -7.93 2.02
C TYR A 193 6.03 -8.82 1.12
N SER A 194 7.06 -9.41 1.69
CA SER A 194 8.04 -10.16 0.93
C SER A 194 8.09 -11.62 1.33
N PHE A 195 8.15 -11.93 2.62
CA PHE A 195 8.36 -13.27 3.13
C PHE A 195 7.48 -13.56 4.34
N SER A 196 6.86 -14.76 4.37
CA SER A 196 6.14 -15.24 5.55
C SER A 196 6.95 -16.33 6.26
N TRP A 197 7.05 -16.24 7.59
CA TRP A 197 7.59 -17.33 8.40
C TRP A 197 6.66 -18.56 8.42
N GLU A 198 5.40 -18.42 8.01
CA GLU A 198 4.42 -19.53 7.93
C GLU A 198 4.73 -20.55 6.85
N VAL A 199 5.77 -20.33 6.04
CA VAL A 199 6.36 -21.41 5.24
C VAL A 199 6.76 -22.62 6.11
N PHE A 200 7.02 -22.39 7.39
CA PHE A 200 7.31 -23.42 8.39
C PHE A 200 6.21 -24.50 8.45
N TRP A 201 4.95 -24.10 8.32
CA TRP A 201 3.78 -24.98 8.41
C TRP A 201 3.44 -25.70 7.11
N ARG A 202 4.21 -25.48 6.03
CA ARG A 202 3.96 -26.19 4.78
C ARG A 202 4.47 -27.62 4.86
N PRO A 203 3.68 -28.60 4.41
CA PRO A 203 4.06 -30.02 4.52
C PRO A 203 5.36 -30.40 3.78
N ASP A 204 5.69 -29.66 2.73
CA ASP A 204 6.89 -29.87 1.90
C ASP A 204 8.08 -29.00 2.33
N TYR A 205 7.91 -28.12 3.32
CA TYR A 205 8.97 -27.25 3.79
C TYR A 205 9.82 -27.92 4.88
N LYS A 206 11.11 -27.95 4.68
CA LYS A 206 12.07 -28.32 5.72
C LYS A 206 12.60 -27.05 6.36
N PRO A 207 12.30 -26.78 7.64
CA PRO A 207 12.74 -25.56 8.32
C PRO A 207 14.28 -25.44 8.29
N ASP A 208 14.77 -24.41 7.63
CA ASP A 208 16.18 -24.07 7.52
C ASP A 208 16.32 -22.55 7.63
N PRO A 209 16.65 -22.03 8.83
CA PRO A 209 16.80 -20.60 9.05
C PRO A 209 17.80 -19.92 8.12
N ALA A 210 18.92 -20.58 7.78
CA ALA A 210 19.94 -19.99 6.92
C ALA A 210 19.42 -19.80 5.49
N LYS A 211 18.77 -20.82 4.93
CA LYS A 211 18.15 -20.70 3.60
C LYS A 211 17.03 -19.67 3.57
N PHE A 212 16.27 -19.55 4.66
CA PHE A 212 15.23 -18.52 4.75
C PHE A 212 15.85 -17.13 4.68
N VAL A 213 16.86 -16.86 5.50
CA VAL A 213 17.56 -15.58 5.56
C VAL A 213 18.29 -15.25 4.23
N ASP A 214 18.91 -16.23 3.59
CA ASP A 214 19.55 -16.03 2.28
C ASP A 214 18.56 -15.59 1.19
N ARG A 215 17.32 -16.06 1.22
CA ARG A 215 16.29 -15.60 0.28
C ARG A 215 15.93 -14.14 0.51
N VAL A 216 15.92 -13.67 1.75
CA VAL A 216 15.63 -12.27 2.10
C VAL A 216 16.75 -11.35 1.62
N ALA A 217 18.01 -11.80 1.66
CA ALA A 217 19.18 -11.03 1.21
C ALA A 217 19.16 -10.65 -0.28
N ALA A 218 18.27 -11.24 -1.07
CA ALA A 218 18.11 -10.89 -2.50
C ALA A 218 17.31 -9.59 -2.72
N CYS A 219 16.73 -9.01 -1.68
CA CYS A 219 15.92 -7.80 -1.76
C CYS A 219 16.70 -6.57 -1.29
N LYS A 220 16.37 -5.39 -1.83
CA LYS A 220 16.85 -4.11 -1.27
C LYS A 220 16.18 -3.82 0.07
N ARG A 221 14.87 -4.07 0.17
CA ARG A 221 14.07 -4.01 1.39
C ARG A 221 13.09 -5.17 1.44
N ALA A 222 12.82 -5.70 2.61
CA ALA A 222 11.91 -6.81 2.82
C ALA A 222 11.09 -6.63 4.08
N ILE A 223 9.80 -6.99 4.01
CA ILE A 223 8.98 -7.25 5.18
C ILE A 223 8.91 -8.77 5.37
N VAL A 224 9.27 -9.23 6.56
CA VAL A 224 9.09 -10.60 7.01
C VAL A 224 7.95 -10.62 8.01
N TYR A 225 6.91 -11.42 7.75
CA TYR A 225 5.67 -11.38 8.51
C TYR A 225 5.16 -12.75 8.94
N CYS A 226 4.27 -12.78 9.91
CA CYS A 226 3.38 -13.90 10.24
C CYS A 226 2.16 -13.39 11.01
N HIS A 227 1.25 -14.32 11.30
CA HIS A 227 0.03 -14.07 12.07
C HIS A 227 0.20 -14.69 13.47
N PRO A 228 0.03 -13.95 14.58
CA PRO A 228 0.14 -14.47 15.93
C PRO A 228 -0.75 -15.68 16.23
N ASN A 229 -1.96 -15.71 15.67
CA ASN A 229 -2.88 -16.86 15.84
C ASN A 229 -2.28 -18.18 15.28
N ARG A 230 -1.36 -18.10 14.30
CA ARG A 230 -0.68 -19.25 13.70
C ARG A 230 0.41 -19.86 14.59
N VAL A 231 0.75 -19.21 15.69
CA VAL A 231 1.66 -19.83 16.69
C VAL A 231 1.01 -21.05 17.33
N TYR A 232 -0.28 -20.98 17.60
CA TYR A 232 -1.04 -22.05 18.27
C TYR A 232 -2.13 -22.65 17.39
N GLY A 233 -2.69 -21.93 16.42
CA GLY A 233 -3.77 -22.39 15.56
C GLY A 233 -3.29 -23.01 14.25
N LYS A 234 -3.88 -24.14 13.86
CA LYS A 234 -3.58 -24.85 12.59
C LYS A 234 -4.17 -24.17 11.36
N ASP A 235 -5.30 -23.48 11.52
CA ASP A 235 -6.01 -22.81 10.44
C ASP A 235 -6.14 -21.31 10.72
N PHE A 236 -6.42 -20.54 9.66
CA PHE A 236 -6.79 -19.15 9.80
C PHE A 236 -8.24 -19.02 10.26
N TRP A 237 -8.47 -18.27 11.32
CA TRP A 237 -9.77 -18.04 11.95
C TRP A 237 -10.81 -17.48 10.97
N ASP A 238 -10.39 -16.61 10.08
CA ASP A 238 -11.25 -15.95 9.10
C ASP A 238 -11.64 -16.87 7.94
N ILE A 239 -10.77 -17.78 7.51
CA ILE A 239 -11.13 -18.84 6.56
C ILE A 239 -12.23 -19.73 7.11
N LEU A 240 -12.22 -20.02 8.42
CA LEU A 240 -13.23 -20.82 9.08
C LEU A 240 -14.57 -20.11 9.19
N ASN A 241 -14.56 -18.77 9.35
CA ASN A 241 -15.73 -17.99 9.75
C ASN A 241 -16.26 -17.03 8.67
N TYR A 242 -15.40 -16.54 7.76
CA TYR A 242 -15.73 -15.45 6.84
C TYR A 242 -15.32 -15.68 5.38
N LYS A 243 -14.97 -16.91 5.03
CA LYS A 243 -14.57 -17.22 3.65
C LYS A 243 -15.75 -17.14 2.69
N GLY A 244 -15.55 -16.46 1.58
CA GLY A 244 -16.54 -16.34 0.51
C GLY A 244 -17.77 -15.58 0.98
N ALA A 245 -18.96 -16.17 0.86
CA ALA A 245 -20.22 -15.59 1.34
C ALA A 245 -20.51 -15.89 2.83
N ASN A 246 -19.62 -16.61 3.52
CA ASN A 246 -19.85 -16.96 4.91
C ASN A 246 -19.59 -15.72 5.80
N ASN A 247 -20.58 -15.36 6.60
CA ASN A 247 -20.49 -14.26 7.56
C ASN A 247 -21.00 -14.76 8.90
N CYS A 248 -20.10 -15.38 9.66
CA CYS A 248 -20.43 -16.03 10.92
C CYS A 248 -21.06 -15.05 11.90
N GLU A 249 -22.15 -15.46 12.53
CA GLU A 249 -22.81 -14.64 13.55
C GLU A 249 -21.88 -14.38 14.73
N TRP A 250 -21.93 -13.16 15.23
CA TRP A 250 -21.10 -12.74 16.35
C TRP A 250 -21.25 -13.67 17.57
N GLY A 251 -20.12 -14.17 18.07
CA GLY A 251 -20.07 -15.09 19.20
C GLY A 251 -20.32 -16.57 18.86
N LYS A 252 -20.66 -16.92 17.61
CA LYS A 252 -20.84 -18.31 17.16
C LYS A 252 -19.68 -18.83 16.32
N TRP A 253 -18.49 -18.33 16.58
CA TRP A 253 -17.29 -18.63 15.79
C TRP A 253 -16.84 -20.09 15.94
N LYS A 254 -16.37 -20.64 14.82
CA LYS A 254 -15.63 -21.90 14.81
C LYS A 254 -14.18 -21.61 15.17
N LEU A 255 -13.69 -22.33 16.18
CA LEU A 255 -12.29 -22.23 16.58
C LEU A 255 -11.44 -23.20 15.77
N THR A 256 -10.19 -22.83 15.52
CA THR A 256 -9.20 -23.68 14.88
C THR A 256 -8.75 -24.81 15.81
N GLU A 257 -8.33 -25.94 15.23
CA GLU A 257 -7.53 -26.90 15.99
C GLU A 257 -6.19 -26.29 16.40
N GLU A 258 -5.68 -26.71 17.53
CA GLU A 258 -4.40 -26.20 18.03
C GLU A 258 -3.22 -27.07 17.57
N HIS A 259 -2.07 -26.44 17.39
CA HIS A 259 -0.77 -27.10 17.37
C HIS A 259 -0.43 -27.61 18.77
N THR A 260 0.34 -28.68 18.83
CA THR A 260 0.93 -29.11 20.11
C THR A 260 1.92 -28.07 20.63
N GLU A 261 2.14 -28.01 21.93
CA GLU A 261 3.13 -27.11 22.54
C GLU A 261 4.55 -27.31 21.94
N ALA A 262 4.89 -28.56 21.58
CA ALA A 262 6.17 -28.87 20.93
C ALA A 262 6.27 -28.26 19.53
N GLU A 263 5.20 -28.30 18.73
CA GLU A 263 5.15 -27.69 17.40
C GLU A 263 5.21 -26.17 17.50
N SER A 264 4.44 -25.56 18.38
CA SER A 264 4.46 -24.12 18.65
C SER A 264 5.84 -23.65 19.10
N LYS A 265 6.47 -24.39 19.98
CA LYS A 265 7.85 -24.11 20.41
C LYS A 265 8.84 -24.21 19.26
N ALA A 266 8.74 -25.24 18.44
CA ALA A 266 9.62 -25.41 17.28
C ALA A 266 9.48 -24.26 16.27
N TYR A 267 8.27 -23.75 16.06
CA TYR A 267 8.02 -22.57 15.23
C TYR A 267 8.66 -21.30 15.80
N LEU A 268 8.48 -21.05 17.09
CA LEU A 268 9.11 -19.90 17.76
C LEU A 268 10.64 -20.01 17.76
N ASP A 269 11.19 -21.21 17.93
CA ASP A 269 12.64 -21.45 17.87
C ASP A 269 13.20 -21.24 16.44
N PHE A 270 12.43 -21.59 15.40
CA PHE A 270 12.78 -21.28 14.02
C PHE A 270 12.83 -19.75 13.80
N ILE A 271 11.82 -19.01 14.24
CA ILE A 271 11.80 -17.53 14.14
C ILE A 271 13.00 -16.96 14.89
N ARG A 272 13.25 -17.38 16.13
CA ARG A 272 14.41 -16.94 16.94
C ARG A 272 15.72 -17.16 16.22
N SER A 273 15.88 -18.32 15.59
CA SER A 273 17.08 -18.65 14.83
C SER A 273 17.28 -17.73 13.62
N CYS A 274 16.19 -17.41 12.89
CA CYS A 274 16.23 -16.44 11.81
C CYS A 274 16.62 -15.04 12.33
N LEU A 275 16.03 -14.57 13.42
CA LEU A 275 16.33 -13.25 13.99
C LEU A 275 17.81 -13.11 14.37
N ARG A 276 18.38 -14.15 14.96
CA ARG A 276 19.81 -14.16 15.32
C ARG A 276 20.72 -14.14 14.10
N LEU A 277 20.30 -14.76 13.01
CA LEU A 277 21.02 -14.69 11.73
C LEU A 277 20.91 -13.27 11.13
N PHE A 278 19.72 -12.68 11.05
CA PHE A 278 19.56 -11.30 10.58
C PHE A 278 20.42 -10.30 11.37
N LYS A 279 20.55 -10.46 12.70
CA LYS A 279 21.39 -9.59 13.53
C LYS A 279 22.88 -9.73 13.29
N ARG A 280 23.35 -10.92 12.92
CA ARG A 280 24.80 -11.22 12.79
C ARG A 280 25.30 -11.04 11.36
N ASP A 281 24.43 -11.13 10.39
CA ASP A 281 24.80 -11.09 8.98
C ASP A 281 24.91 -9.64 8.50
N PRO A 282 26.10 -9.17 8.09
CA PRO A 282 26.32 -7.79 7.67
C PRO A 282 25.55 -7.39 6.40
N ARG A 283 24.95 -8.33 5.69
CA ARG A 283 24.09 -8.05 4.54
C ARG A 283 22.79 -7.34 4.95
N PHE A 284 22.42 -7.37 6.21
CA PHE A 284 21.14 -6.84 6.68
C PHE A 284 21.27 -5.62 7.59
N LYS A 285 20.30 -4.76 7.49
CA LYS A 285 19.99 -3.69 8.42
C LYS A 285 18.55 -3.87 8.89
N ILE A 286 18.38 -4.29 10.15
CA ILE A 286 17.05 -4.30 10.76
C ILE A 286 16.59 -2.86 10.95
N THR A 287 15.40 -2.53 10.50
CA THR A 287 14.84 -1.18 10.55
C THR A 287 13.36 -1.20 10.91
N THR A 288 12.80 -0.03 11.17
CA THR A 288 11.38 0.17 11.51
C THR A 288 10.76 1.28 10.67
N ALA A 289 9.41 1.31 10.62
CA ALA A 289 8.68 2.41 10.02
C ALA A 289 9.09 3.77 10.62
N ALA A 290 9.28 3.82 11.94
CA ALA A 290 9.71 5.03 12.61
C ALA A 290 11.11 5.51 12.16
N GLU A 291 12.03 4.60 11.90
CA GLU A 291 13.36 4.94 11.38
C GLU A 291 13.30 5.35 9.90
N LEU A 292 12.49 4.66 9.10
CA LEU A 292 12.28 5.03 7.70
C LEU A 292 11.62 6.40 7.55
N ASP A 293 10.69 6.75 8.44
CA ASP A 293 10.03 8.07 8.39
C ASP A 293 11.02 9.21 8.70
N LYS A 294 12.00 8.99 9.61
CA LYS A 294 13.06 9.97 9.88
C LYS A 294 13.97 10.24 8.69
N THR A 295 14.09 9.30 7.76
CA THR A 295 14.91 9.47 6.55
C THR A 295 14.13 10.02 5.38
N ARG A 296 12.85 10.31 5.56
CA ARG A 296 11.97 10.88 4.54
C ARG A 296 12.48 12.24 4.11
N LYS A 297 12.71 12.40 2.82
CA LYS A 297 13.08 13.69 2.24
C LYS A 297 11.87 14.62 2.10
N PRO A 298 12.03 15.92 2.31
CA PRO A 298 10.99 16.89 2.01
C PRO A 298 10.61 16.84 0.53
N ARG A 299 9.33 17.06 0.24
CA ARG A 299 8.88 17.16 -1.14
C ARG A 299 9.50 18.39 -1.82
N GLN A 300 9.96 18.20 -3.04
CA GLN A 300 10.58 19.26 -3.85
C GLN A 300 9.51 20.18 -4.41
N VAL A 301 9.73 21.49 -4.31
CA VAL A 301 8.87 22.51 -4.91
C VAL A 301 8.95 22.40 -6.43
N ILE A 302 7.81 22.48 -7.10
CA ILE A 302 7.72 22.64 -8.56
C ILE A 302 7.71 24.12 -8.87
N ARG A 303 8.63 24.58 -9.72
CA ARG A 303 8.71 25.98 -10.15
C ARG A 303 8.22 26.11 -11.59
N ARG A 304 7.77 27.29 -11.94
CA ARG A 304 7.37 27.58 -13.33
C ARG A 304 8.50 27.30 -14.33
N GLY A 305 9.76 27.53 -13.93
CA GLY A 305 10.93 27.19 -14.73
C GLY A 305 11.15 25.69 -14.98
N ASP A 306 10.47 24.80 -14.25
CA ASP A 306 10.56 23.34 -14.44
C ASP A 306 9.62 22.85 -15.56
N VAL A 307 8.71 23.69 -16.07
CA VAL A 307 7.70 23.32 -17.08
C VAL A 307 8.33 22.66 -18.32
N PRO A 308 9.42 23.16 -18.93
CA PRO A 308 10.02 22.50 -20.08
C PRO A 308 10.53 21.09 -19.76
N ALA A 309 11.14 20.89 -18.59
CA ALA A 309 11.65 19.59 -18.16
C ALA A 309 10.50 18.59 -17.88
N ILE A 310 9.42 19.06 -17.23
CA ILE A 310 8.21 18.25 -16.99
C ILE A 310 7.60 17.83 -18.33
N ARG A 311 7.38 18.77 -19.25
CA ARG A 311 6.80 18.49 -20.56
C ARG A 311 7.64 17.49 -21.36
N ALA A 312 8.95 17.64 -21.38
CA ALA A 312 9.87 16.71 -22.03
C ALA A 312 9.82 15.32 -21.39
N SER A 313 9.72 15.24 -20.05
CA SER A 313 9.58 13.97 -19.34
C SER A 313 8.27 13.27 -19.71
N LEU A 314 7.15 13.98 -19.69
CA LEU A 314 5.82 13.44 -20.01
C LEU A 314 5.68 13.05 -21.48
N ALA A 315 6.33 13.77 -22.40
CA ALA A 315 6.36 13.41 -23.82
C ALA A 315 7.13 12.11 -24.08
N ARG A 316 8.19 11.84 -23.30
CA ARG A 316 8.97 10.61 -23.38
C ARG A 316 8.25 9.41 -22.74
N ALA A 317 7.63 9.61 -21.60
CA ALA A 317 6.87 8.59 -20.87
C ALA A 317 5.78 9.26 -20.02
N PHE A 318 4.52 9.04 -20.37
CA PHE A 318 3.41 9.61 -19.62
C PHE A 318 3.19 8.84 -18.33
N GLY A 319 3.77 9.36 -17.24
CA GLY A 319 3.78 8.78 -15.91
C GLY A 319 4.51 9.68 -14.90
N PRO A 320 4.86 9.15 -13.71
CA PRO A 320 5.58 9.92 -12.70
C PRO A 320 6.88 10.52 -13.23
N VAL A 321 7.10 11.79 -12.96
CA VAL A 321 8.34 12.50 -13.32
C VAL A 321 9.45 12.08 -12.35
N ARG A 322 10.67 11.83 -12.85
CA ARG A 322 11.84 11.48 -12.02
C ARG A 322 12.92 12.56 -12.02
N THR A 323 12.91 13.45 -13.01
CA THR A 323 13.95 14.47 -13.19
C THR A 323 13.28 15.79 -13.55
N PRO A 324 13.58 16.90 -12.89
CA PRO A 324 14.67 17.11 -11.92
C PRO A 324 14.39 16.54 -10.52
N ALA A 325 13.15 16.21 -10.19
CA ALA A 325 12.75 15.61 -8.93
C ALA A 325 11.59 14.63 -9.14
N SER A 326 11.22 13.88 -8.09
CA SER A 326 10.13 12.92 -8.16
C SER A 326 8.78 13.61 -7.89
N TRP A 327 8.00 13.80 -8.95
CA TRP A 327 6.64 14.36 -8.89
C TRP A 327 5.63 13.40 -9.51
N SER A 328 4.46 13.30 -8.92
CA SER A 328 3.34 12.57 -9.49
C SER A 328 2.70 13.36 -10.64
N LEU A 329 1.90 12.70 -11.48
CA LEU A 329 1.09 13.41 -12.49
C LEU A 329 0.10 14.40 -11.86
N ALA A 330 -0.46 14.02 -10.69
CA ALA A 330 -1.35 14.90 -9.94
C ALA A 330 -0.63 16.17 -9.47
N ASP A 331 0.62 16.05 -8.99
CA ASP A 331 1.44 17.23 -8.62
C ASP A 331 1.69 18.14 -9.80
N CYS A 332 2.07 17.55 -10.95
CA CYS A 332 2.30 18.31 -12.18
C CYS A 332 1.02 19.00 -12.69
N PHE A 333 -0.13 18.34 -12.55
CA PHE A 333 -1.42 18.92 -12.93
C PHE A 333 -1.79 20.10 -12.05
N VAL A 334 -1.70 19.92 -10.72
CA VAL A 334 -1.97 21.02 -9.77
C VAL A 334 -1.00 22.19 -9.98
N ALA A 335 0.28 21.91 -10.22
CA ALA A 335 1.28 22.94 -10.53
C ALA A 335 0.90 23.69 -11.82
N ALA A 336 0.55 22.99 -12.91
CA ALA A 336 0.15 23.62 -14.17
C ALA A 336 -1.08 24.53 -13.99
N VAL A 337 -2.11 24.08 -13.23
CA VAL A 337 -3.28 24.89 -12.88
C VAL A 337 -2.87 26.15 -12.11
N ARG A 338 -1.99 26.04 -11.12
CA ARG A 338 -1.50 27.18 -10.34
C ARG A 338 -0.69 28.15 -11.19
N PHE A 339 0.18 27.66 -12.06
CA PHE A 339 0.98 28.49 -12.96
C PHE A 339 0.10 29.26 -13.97
N LEU A 340 -0.99 28.65 -14.48
CA LEU A 340 -1.96 29.37 -15.29
C LEU A 340 -2.74 30.44 -14.51
N ARG A 341 -2.85 30.31 -13.18
CA ARG A 341 -3.43 31.33 -12.30
C ARG A 341 -2.47 32.49 -11.98
N GLY A 342 -1.17 32.32 -12.30
CA GLY A 342 -0.12 33.30 -12.08
C GLY A 342 0.85 33.00 -10.94
N ASP A 343 0.72 31.82 -10.29
CA ASP A 343 1.69 31.39 -9.29
C ASP A 343 3.04 31.08 -9.98
N GLU A 344 4.16 31.28 -9.27
CA GLU A 344 5.50 30.97 -9.76
C GLU A 344 6.05 29.65 -9.21
N GLU A 345 5.46 29.16 -8.13
CA GLU A 345 5.85 27.89 -7.51
C GLU A 345 4.67 27.14 -6.88
N HIS A 346 4.83 25.85 -6.75
CA HIS A 346 3.89 24.95 -6.08
C HIS A 346 4.65 23.96 -5.20
N LEU A 347 4.38 23.98 -3.90
CA LEU A 347 4.81 22.91 -2.99
C LEU A 347 3.80 21.76 -3.06
N PRO A 348 4.21 20.58 -3.57
CA PRO A 348 3.35 19.43 -3.60
C PRO A 348 2.87 19.01 -2.21
N GLY A 349 1.59 18.73 -2.09
CA GLY A 349 0.93 18.35 -0.84
C GLY A 349 0.23 17.00 -0.92
N PHE A 350 -0.89 16.89 -0.22
CA PHE A 350 -1.81 15.78 -0.37
C PHE A 350 -2.50 15.88 -1.72
N VAL A 351 -2.51 14.78 -2.49
CA VAL A 351 -3.12 14.74 -3.82
C VAL A 351 -4.09 13.58 -3.95
N TYR A 352 -5.13 13.79 -4.74
CA TYR A 352 -6.06 12.76 -5.15
C TYR A 352 -5.89 12.47 -6.65
N GLY A 353 -6.23 11.25 -7.05
CA GLY A 353 -6.40 10.92 -8.47
C GLY A 353 -7.80 11.29 -8.95
N PHE A 354 -8.49 10.36 -9.60
CA PHE A 354 -9.82 10.59 -10.16
C PHE A 354 -10.88 9.79 -9.41
N ALA A 355 -12.02 10.45 -9.12
CA ALA A 355 -13.18 9.77 -8.53
C ALA A 355 -13.85 8.80 -9.52
N ARG A 356 -13.75 9.06 -10.82
CA ARG A 356 -14.26 8.24 -11.93
C ARG A 356 -13.23 8.18 -13.05
N THR A 357 -13.40 7.26 -13.99
CA THR A 357 -12.51 7.14 -15.15
C THR A 357 -12.55 8.41 -16.00
N PRO A 358 -11.41 9.08 -16.20
CA PRO A 358 -11.34 10.31 -16.97
C PRO A 358 -11.55 10.04 -18.48
N LYS A 359 -12.16 11.01 -19.16
CA LYS A 359 -12.42 10.95 -20.61
C LYS A 359 -11.68 12.09 -21.30
N GLY A 360 -11.00 11.76 -22.39
CA GLY A 360 -10.29 12.72 -23.24
C GLY A 360 -11.06 13.13 -24.48
N VAL A 361 -10.46 14.02 -25.27
CA VAL A 361 -10.98 14.34 -26.60
C VAL A 361 -10.91 13.11 -27.51
N THR A 362 -11.91 12.93 -28.36
CA THR A 362 -11.99 11.82 -29.32
C THR A 362 -11.47 12.21 -30.72
N SER A 363 -11.31 13.52 -30.98
CA SER A 363 -10.78 14.09 -32.21
C SER A 363 -9.91 15.30 -31.90
N PRO A 364 -8.97 15.70 -32.76
CA PRO A 364 -8.17 16.90 -32.56
C PRO A 364 -9.03 18.15 -32.39
N VAL A 365 -8.68 18.99 -31.43
CA VAL A 365 -9.32 20.29 -31.19
C VAL A 365 -8.24 21.36 -30.98
N THR A 366 -8.56 22.63 -31.23
CA THR A 366 -7.71 23.76 -30.91
C THR A 366 -8.37 24.55 -29.78
N VAL A 367 -7.60 24.89 -28.75
CA VAL A 367 -8.05 25.72 -27.61
C VAL A 367 -7.19 26.97 -27.49
N LYS A 368 -7.78 28.04 -26.96
CA LYS A 368 -7.03 29.29 -26.70
C LYS A 368 -6.34 29.23 -25.34
N ALA A 369 -5.16 29.82 -25.26
CA ALA A 369 -4.44 29.95 -23.97
C ALA A 369 -5.27 30.71 -22.91
N SER A 370 -6.02 31.74 -23.34
CA SER A 370 -6.95 32.48 -22.47
C SER A 370 -8.05 31.58 -21.87
N ASP A 371 -8.55 30.61 -22.65
CA ASP A 371 -9.59 29.68 -22.18
C ASP A 371 -9.02 28.65 -21.20
N LEU A 372 -7.75 28.22 -21.39
CA LEU A 372 -7.03 27.41 -20.40
C LEU A 372 -6.87 28.13 -19.07
N VAL A 373 -6.51 29.43 -19.10
CA VAL A 373 -6.41 30.28 -17.91
C VAL A 373 -7.78 30.41 -17.21
N ALA A 374 -8.85 30.64 -17.98
CA ALA A 374 -10.20 30.74 -17.45
C ALA A 374 -10.64 29.43 -16.78
N ALA A 375 -10.40 28.31 -17.44
CA ALA A 375 -10.69 26.98 -16.89
C ALA A 375 -9.88 26.71 -15.61
N ALA A 376 -8.58 27.03 -15.60
CA ALA A 376 -7.73 26.90 -14.44
C ALA A 376 -8.25 27.71 -13.24
N LYS A 377 -8.72 28.96 -13.46
CA LYS A 377 -9.28 29.80 -12.40
C LYS A 377 -10.56 29.25 -11.80
N ALA A 378 -11.38 28.57 -12.59
CA ALA A 378 -12.65 27.99 -12.17
C ALA A 378 -12.49 26.61 -11.49
N MET A 379 -11.34 25.95 -11.64
CA MET A 379 -11.13 24.56 -11.24
C MET A 379 -10.82 24.44 -9.74
N ASP A 380 -11.49 23.55 -9.03
CA ASP A 380 -11.02 23.08 -7.72
C ASP A 380 -10.05 21.92 -7.90
N VAL A 381 -8.89 21.99 -7.23
CA VAL A 381 -7.83 20.97 -7.25
C VAL A 381 -7.44 20.53 -5.83
N THR A 382 -8.30 20.77 -4.84
CA THR A 382 -8.05 20.39 -3.45
C THR A 382 -8.54 18.98 -3.10
N GLY A 383 -9.45 18.43 -3.91
CA GLY A 383 -9.99 17.09 -3.79
C GLY A 383 -9.61 16.21 -4.99
N PHE A 384 -10.48 15.27 -5.37
CA PHE A 384 -10.32 14.47 -6.57
C PHE A 384 -10.21 15.37 -7.81
N LEU A 385 -9.26 15.04 -8.68
CA LEU A 385 -9.05 15.80 -9.91
C LEU A 385 -10.25 15.66 -10.85
N PRO A 386 -10.58 16.71 -11.62
CA PRO A 386 -11.69 16.66 -12.57
C PRO A 386 -11.42 15.62 -13.66
N THR A 387 -12.43 14.86 -14.02
CA THR A 387 -12.36 13.85 -15.10
C THR A 387 -12.64 14.44 -16.48
N GLU A 388 -13.28 15.62 -16.51
CA GLU A 388 -13.59 16.41 -17.70
C GLU A 388 -13.45 17.89 -17.35
N ILE A 389 -12.88 18.68 -18.27
CA ILE A 389 -12.56 20.10 -18.05
C ILE A 389 -13.10 20.92 -19.22
N ARG A 390 -14.00 21.85 -18.94
CA ARG A 390 -14.51 22.78 -19.96
C ARG A 390 -13.47 23.85 -20.26
N VAL A 391 -13.04 23.94 -21.52
CA VAL A 391 -12.06 24.91 -22.00
C VAL A 391 -12.66 25.61 -23.25
N GLY A 392 -13.21 26.78 -23.08
CA GLY A 392 -13.97 27.47 -24.11
C GLY A 392 -15.14 26.62 -24.61
N ALA A 393 -15.18 26.31 -25.91
CA ALA A 393 -16.18 25.44 -26.50
C ALA A 393 -15.86 23.94 -26.37
N ALA A 394 -14.62 23.57 -26.06
CA ALA A 394 -14.16 22.18 -25.96
C ALA A 394 -14.34 21.62 -24.56
N THR A 395 -14.43 20.28 -24.47
CA THR A 395 -14.29 19.52 -23.21
C THR A 395 -13.04 18.67 -23.33
N LEU A 396 -12.07 18.92 -22.47
CA LEU A 396 -10.79 18.20 -22.41
C LEU A 396 -10.80 17.18 -21.28
N GLY A 397 -10.05 16.10 -21.45
CA GLY A 397 -9.67 15.25 -20.34
C GLY A 397 -8.51 15.86 -19.54
N PRO A 398 -8.20 15.31 -18.34
CA PRO A 398 -7.13 15.85 -17.50
C PRO A 398 -5.75 15.78 -18.15
N ALA A 399 -5.43 14.71 -18.90
CA ALA A 399 -4.16 14.63 -19.62
C ALA A 399 -4.13 15.61 -20.79
N ASP A 400 -5.24 15.77 -21.53
CA ASP A 400 -5.35 16.75 -22.59
C ASP A 400 -5.10 18.16 -22.07
N PHE A 401 -5.73 18.51 -20.95
CA PHE A 401 -5.55 19.79 -20.27
C PHE A 401 -4.10 19.97 -19.78
N LEU A 402 -3.52 18.96 -19.12
CA LEU A 402 -2.14 19.04 -18.61
C LEU A 402 -1.15 19.35 -19.73
N PHE A 403 -1.20 18.59 -20.84
CA PHE A 403 -0.29 18.81 -21.96
C PHE A 403 -0.51 20.18 -22.63
N ALA A 404 -1.77 20.60 -22.81
CA ALA A 404 -2.08 21.91 -23.36
C ALA A 404 -1.61 23.04 -22.45
N ALA A 405 -1.82 22.92 -21.13
CA ALA A 405 -1.36 23.88 -20.15
C ALA A 405 0.17 24.02 -20.15
N LEU A 406 0.90 22.89 -20.14
CA LEU A 406 2.37 22.90 -20.18
C LEU A 406 2.89 23.50 -21.49
N GLU A 407 2.24 23.25 -22.64
CA GLU A 407 2.62 23.88 -23.91
C GLU A 407 2.38 25.39 -23.91
N ALA A 408 1.20 25.83 -23.44
CA ALA A 408 0.90 27.26 -23.33
C ALA A 408 1.89 27.99 -22.41
N LEU A 409 2.21 27.40 -21.26
CA LEU A 409 3.16 27.96 -20.28
C LEU A 409 4.60 28.03 -20.79
N GLU A 410 5.05 27.04 -21.59
CA GLU A 410 6.40 27.01 -22.14
C GLU A 410 6.56 27.91 -23.37
N THR A 411 5.59 27.91 -24.27
CA THR A 411 5.75 28.54 -25.59
C THR A 411 5.14 29.93 -25.70
N GLY A 412 4.21 30.28 -24.82
CA GLY A 412 3.44 31.51 -24.89
C GLY A 412 2.50 31.64 -26.11
N LYS A 413 2.21 30.52 -26.80
CA LYS A 413 1.28 30.51 -27.95
C LYS A 413 -0.14 30.81 -27.51
N ASP A 414 -0.87 31.56 -28.32
CA ASP A 414 -2.29 31.87 -28.08
C ASP A 414 -3.23 30.69 -28.41
N GLU A 415 -2.85 29.84 -29.37
CA GLU A 415 -3.61 28.68 -29.80
C GLU A 415 -2.81 27.39 -29.61
N ILE A 416 -3.43 26.42 -28.95
CA ILE A 416 -2.83 25.13 -28.61
C ILE A 416 -3.62 24.00 -29.27
N ALA A 417 -2.95 23.21 -30.07
CA ALA A 417 -3.53 22.01 -30.67
C ALA A 417 -3.53 20.86 -29.66
N VAL A 418 -4.70 20.26 -29.42
CA VAL A 418 -4.90 19.11 -28.54
C VAL A 418 -5.29 17.90 -29.38
N THR A 419 -4.52 16.83 -29.28
CA THR A 419 -4.78 15.56 -29.96
C THR A 419 -5.22 14.49 -28.95
N PRO A 420 -6.09 13.53 -29.36
CA PRO A 420 -6.51 12.44 -28.50
C PRO A 420 -5.34 11.68 -27.86
N ARG A 421 -5.45 11.39 -26.56
CA ARG A 421 -4.44 10.64 -25.81
C ARG A 421 -5.03 9.83 -24.66
N GLU A 422 -4.26 8.88 -24.15
CA GLU A 422 -4.60 8.16 -22.93
C GLU A 422 -4.65 9.12 -21.73
N GLN A 423 -5.71 9.03 -20.95
CA GLN A 423 -5.95 9.99 -19.87
C GLN A 423 -5.32 9.57 -18.52
N ARG A 424 -5.18 8.28 -18.26
CA ARG A 424 -4.61 7.77 -17.01
C ARG A 424 -3.08 7.69 -17.02
N GLY A 425 -2.48 7.69 -18.19
CA GLY A 425 -1.08 7.40 -18.38
C GLY A 425 -0.81 5.90 -18.48
N GLY A 426 0.32 5.57 -19.07
CA GLY A 426 0.78 4.18 -19.12
C GLY A 426 1.15 3.69 -17.72
N PHE A 427 0.77 2.46 -17.42
CA PHE A 427 1.14 1.81 -16.15
C PHE A 427 2.64 1.48 -16.08
N GLY A 428 3.42 1.79 -17.12
CA GLY A 428 4.87 1.79 -17.19
C GLY A 428 5.54 0.71 -16.35
N PRO A 429 6.23 1.10 -15.27
CA PRO A 429 6.90 0.17 -14.37
C PRO A 429 5.95 -0.70 -13.52
N TYR A 430 4.63 -0.50 -13.60
CA TYR A 430 3.62 -1.19 -12.79
C TYR A 430 2.56 -1.90 -13.65
N PRO A 431 2.95 -2.78 -14.58
CA PRO A 431 2.01 -3.43 -15.50
C PRO A 431 0.96 -4.30 -14.79
N ALA A 432 1.24 -4.74 -13.56
CA ALA A 432 0.31 -5.50 -12.75
C ALA A 432 -0.93 -4.68 -12.35
N MET A 433 -0.80 -3.36 -12.12
CA MET A 433 -1.96 -2.49 -11.83
C MET A 433 -2.95 -2.46 -12.99
N ALA A 434 -2.48 -2.46 -14.22
CA ALA A 434 -3.36 -2.44 -15.40
C ALA A 434 -4.25 -3.69 -15.48
N LYS A 435 -3.78 -4.80 -14.92
CA LYS A 435 -4.44 -6.12 -14.96
C LYS A 435 -4.97 -6.55 -13.59
N MET A 436 -4.96 -5.64 -12.62
CA MET A 436 -5.43 -5.93 -11.28
C MET A 436 -6.88 -6.40 -11.30
N SER A 437 -7.17 -7.48 -10.60
CA SER A 437 -8.52 -7.94 -10.28
C SER A 437 -8.55 -8.59 -8.91
N LEU A 438 -9.60 -8.32 -8.19
CA LEU A 438 -9.90 -8.92 -6.88
C LEU A 438 -10.93 -10.04 -6.99
N LYS A 439 -11.47 -10.27 -8.18
CA LYS A 439 -12.44 -11.33 -8.45
C LYS A 439 -11.87 -12.71 -8.10
N GLY A 440 -12.67 -13.53 -7.44
CA GLY A 440 -12.30 -14.90 -7.07
C GLY A 440 -11.32 -15.02 -5.91
N ARG A 441 -11.02 -13.93 -5.20
CA ARG A 441 -10.28 -14.02 -3.94
C ARG A 441 -11.13 -14.66 -2.88
N TRP A 442 -10.50 -15.42 -2.00
CA TRP A 442 -11.17 -16.20 -0.95
C TRP A 442 -12.02 -15.36 0.01
N LEU A 443 -11.65 -14.09 0.17
CA LEU A 443 -12.27 -13.13 1.07
C LEU A 443 -13.64 -12.62 0.57
N HIS A 444 -13.94 -12.75 -0.71
CA HIS A 444 -15.15 -12.20 -1.31
C HIS A 444 -16.18 -13.27 -1.60
N ALA A 445 -17.45 -12.89 -1.58
CA ALA A 445 -18.54 -13.73 -2.05
C ALA A 445 -18.31 -14.17 -3.51
N PRO A 446 -18.80 -15.36 -3.93
CA PRO A 446 -18.57 -15.86 -5.30
C PRO A 446 -19.12 -14.97 -6.41
N ASP A 447 -20.13 -14.15 -6.10
CA ASP A 447 -20.78 -13.18 -6.98
C ASP A 447 -20.16 -11.79 -6.95
N PHE A 448 -19.08 -11.60 -6.21
CA PHE A 448 -18.34 -10.34 -6.18
C PHE A 448 -17.74 -10.04 -7.55
N GLU A 449 -18.20 -8.96 -8.20
CA GLU A 449 -17.90 -8.66 -9.59
C GLU A 449 -16.57 -7.92 -9.82
N ASP A 450 -16.05 -7.23 -8.81
CA ASP A 450 -14.82 -6.40 -8.94
C ASP A 450 -14.91 -5.39 -10.11
N LYS A 451 -16.06 -4.76 -10.25
CA LYS A 451 -16.33 -3.83 -11.35
C LYS A 451 -15.75 -2.45 -11.09
N TYR A 452 -15.93 -1.95 -9.87
CA TYR A 452 -15.60 -0.56 -9.52
C TYR A 452 -14.33 -0.45 -8.68
N VAL A 453 -14.10 -1.35 -7.73
CA VAL A 453 -12.97 -1.23 -6.79
C VAL A 453 -11.62 -1.30 -7.51
N SER A 454 -11.42 -2.24 -8.41
CA SER A 454 -10.16 -2.32 -9.19
C SER A 454 -10.01 -1.13 -10.15
N GLU A 455 -11.11 -0.64 -10.73
CA GLU A 455 -11.09 0.55 -11.57
C GLU A 455 -10.75 1.80 -10.75
N SER A 456 -11.32 1.93 -9.55
CA SER A 456 -11.02 3.05 -8.64
C SER A 456 -9.53 3.10 -8.28
N ILE A 457 -8.88 1.95 -8.06
CA ILE A 457 -7.44 1.89 -7.80
C ILE A 457 -6.66 2.34 -9.05
N ARG A 458 -7.04 1.87 -10.24
CA ARG A 458 -6.40 2.30 -11.50
C ARG A 458 -6.52 3.81 -11.73
N ASN A 459 -7.62 4.41 -11.32
CA ASN A 459 -7.84 5.85 -11.43
C ASN A 459 -6.94 6.68 -10.50
N GLN A 460 -6.26 6.04 -9.52
CA GLN A 460 -5.32 6.74 -8.64
C GLN A 460 -3.88 6.75 -9.17
N ILE A 461 -3.60 6.19 -10.34
CA ILE A 461 -2.24 6.13 -10.90
C ILE A 461 -1.56 7.50 -10.97
N TRP A 462 -2.32 8.57 -11.08
CA TRP A 462 -1.80 9.93 -11.09
C TRP A 462 -1.16 10.36 -9.77
N THR A 463 -1.46 9.69 -8.67
CA THR A 463 -0.83 9.98 -7.36
C THR A 463 0.50 9.26 -7.17
N LEU A 464 0.84 8.35 -8.11
CA LEU A 464 2.05 7.56 -8.03
C LEU A 464 3.28 8.46 -8.21
N ARG A 465 4.25 8.34 -7.31
CA ARG A 465 5.58 8.92 -7.43
C ARG A 465 6.62 8.00 -6.80
N TYR A 466 7.86 8.20 -7.18
CA TYR A 466 8.97 7.47 -6.57
C TYR A 466 9.45 8.14 -5.28
N GLU A 467 10.16 7.41 -4.46
CA GLU A 467 10.97 7.98 -3.38
C GLU A 467 12.19 8.67 -4.00
N ASP A 468 12.54 9.87 -3.52
CA ASP A 468 13.69 10.65 -3.99
C ASP A 468 15.04 10.09 -3.48
#